data_4aa3924b43b431b06a16fe947ee22a44
#
_entry.id   4aa3924b43b431b06a16fe947ee22a44
#
_cell.length_a   1.000
_cell.length_b   1.000
_cell.length_c   1.000
_cell.angle_alpha   90.00
_cell.angle_beta   90.00
_cell.angle_gamma   90.00
#
_symmetry.space_group_name_H-M   'P 1'
#
loop_
_entity.id
_entity.type
_entity.pdbx_description
1 polymer ?
#
loop_
_entity_poly.entity_id
_entity_poly.type
_entity_poly.pdbx_seq_one_letter_code
_entity_poly.pdbx_strand_id
1 'polypeptide(L)'
;MTDFDEQWKKVMGEEYVRKNKGIFDFTQKRVEEFKKLTGLEDNGLDGKICLDAGCGPGRWTYAIQQLGAKKVDSFDISSEAIKLCKKINPNAHLDNILALKPNPVYDFVLSWGVLHHNKNVRDVFTKMSSQVKEGGMLHIMVYNKKYDHEYDSYRGDTSIEKHKEWEKLSFEEKIKICENKVKTNGGDIHGWFDAFNPEVSLSFTPEEVKEWFKEEGFDKIKLMVKSHFNSIPTSQVNMNGIKS
;
A
#
# COMPACT_ATOMS: atom_id res chain seq x y z
N MET A 1 4.72 20.15 2.72
CA MET A 1 4.62 19.26 1.54
C MET A 1 5.30 17.98 1.95
N THR A 2 4.64 16.85 1.90
CA THR A 2 5.23 15.56 2.23
C THR A 2 6.02 15.02 1.04
N ASP A 3 6.98 14.10 1.25
CA ASP A 3 7.70 13.42 0.16
C ASP A 3 6.72 12.76 -0.82
N PHE A 4 5.58 12.29 -0.29
CA PHE A 4 4.49 11.72 -1.08
C PHE A 4 3.72 12.74 -1.94
N ASP A 5 3.61 14.02 -1.53
CA ASP A 5 2.98 15.04 -2.37
C ASP A 5 3.76 15.26 -3.67
N GLU A 6 5.09 15.28 -3.60
CA GLU A 6 5.93 15.38 -4.79
C GLU A 6 5.77 14.16 -5.70
N GLN A 7 5.79 12.97 -5.12
CA GLN A 7 5.57 11.71 -5.82
C GLN A 7 4.23 11.71 -6.56
N TRP A 8 3.13 11.99 -5.86
CA TRP A 8 1.81 11.99 -6.46
C TRP A 8 1.62 13.10 -7.49
N LYS A 9 2.21 14.27 -7.29
CA LYS A 9 2.11 15.39 -8.21
C LYS A 9 2.94 15.17 -9.47
N LYS A 10 4.18 14.71 -9.35
CA LYS A 10 5.13 14.62 -10.47
C LYS A 10 5.10 13.26 -11.15
N VAL A 11 5.21 12.16 -10.38
CA VAL A 11 5.26 10.80 -10.95
C VAL A 11 3.89 10.35 -11.46
N MET A 12 2.82 10.84 -10.82
CA MET A 12 1.44 10.52 -11.15
C MET A 12 0.71 11.67 -11.86
N GLY A 13 1.42 12.75 -12.21
CA GLY A 13 0.89 13.85 -13.02
C GLY A 13 0.38 13.35 -14.38
N GLU A 14 -0.47 14.16 -15.04
CA GLU A 14 -1.19 13.76 -16.27
C GLU A 14 -0.30 13.14 -17.36
N GLU A 15 0.95 13.57 -17.49
CA GLU A 15 1.88 13.06 -18.48
C GLU A 15 2.30 11.62 -18.19
N TYR A 16 2.55 11.27 -16.91
CA TYR A 16 2.93 9.91 -16.50
C TYR A 16 1.73 9.00 -16.36
N VAL A 17 0.55 9.51 -15.99
CA VAL A 17 -0.72 8.77 -16.01
C VAL A 17 -1.01 8.19 -17.39
N ARG A 18 -0.72 8.93 -18.47
CA ARG A 18 -0.88 8.44 -19.84
C ARG A 18 0.09 7.30 -20.18
N LYS A 19 1.30 7.31 -19.59
CA LYS A 19 2.33 6.28 -19.82
C LYS A 19 2.14 5.06 -18.90
N ASN A 20 1.65 5.26 -17.68
CA ASN A 20 1.48 4.24 -16.63
C ASN A 20 0.01 3.97 -16.33
N LYS A 21 -0.77 3.55 -17.31
CA LYS A 21 -2.20 3.26 -17.18
C LYS A 21 -2.56 2.27 -16.04
N GLY A 22 -1.60 1.46 -15.58
CA GLY A 22 -1.83 0.38 -14.65
C GLY A 22 -2.38 0.80 -13.28
N ILE A 23 -1.94 1.94 -12.71
CA ILE A 23 -2.38 2.37 -11.36
C ILE A 23 -3.76 3.01 -11.41
N PHE A 24 -4.10 3.65 -12.53
CA PHE A 24 -5.40 4.28 -12.77
C PHE A 24 -6.34 3.39 -13.60
N ASP A 25 -6.05 2.10 -13.68
CA ASP A 25 -6.92 1.13 -14.32
C ASP A 25 -8.05 0.75 -13.34
N PHE A 26 -9.10 1.55 -13.33
CA PHE A 26 -10.33 1.31 -12.58
C PHE A 26 -11.26 0.40 -13.39
N THR A 27 -10.84 -0.85 -13.58
CA THR A 27 -11.55 -1.86 -14.37
C THR A 27 -11.77 -3.12 -13.54
N GLN A 28 -12.57 -4.05 -14.08
CA GLN A 28 -12.77 -5.37 -13.49
C GLN A 28 -11.44 -6.12 -13.28
N LYS A 29 -10.45 -5.91 -14.15
CA LYS A 29 -9.11 -6.49 -13.96
C LYS A 29 -8.49 -6.08 -12.63
N ARG A 30 -8.68 -4.83 -12.19
CA ARG A 30 -8.20 -4.34 -10.90
C ARG A 30 -8.91 -5.03 -9.74
N VAL A 31 -10.20 -5.27 -9.86
CA VAL A 31 -10.98 -6.00 -8.86
C VAL A 31 -10.48 -7.44 -8.73
N GLU A 32 -10.27 -8.12 -9.85
CA GLU A 32 -9.73 -9.49 -9.86
C GLU A 32 -8.31 -9.58 -9.26
N GLU A 33 -7.48 -8.59 -9.52
CA GLU A 33 -6.17 -8.48 -8.88
C GLU A 33 -6.31 -8.33 -7.35
N PHE A 34 -7.18 -7.43 -6.90
CA PHE A 34 -7.43 -7.20 -5.47
C PHE A 34 -7.94 -8.46 -4.76
N LYS A 35 -8.90 -9.18 -5.36
CA LYS A 35 -9.39 -10.46 -4.84
C LYS A 35 -8.26 -11.46 -4.63
N LYS A 36 -7.36 -11.60 -5.60
CA LYS A 36 -6.21 -12.51 -5.51
C LYS A 36 -5.23 -12.12 -4.41
N LEU A 37 -4.99 -10.82 -4.24
CA LEU A 37 -4.07 -10.29 -3.25
C LEU A 37 -4.61 -10.40 -1.83
N THR A 38 -5.93 -10.27 -1.66
CA THR A 38 -6.58 -10.25 -0.32
C THR A 38 -7.26 -11.57 0.04
N GLY A 39 -7.50 -12.45 -0.93
CA GLY A 39 -8.29 -13.67 -0.73
C GLY A 39 -9.79 -13.43 -0.60
N LEU A 40 -10.26 -12.22 -0.92
CA LEU A 40 -11.70 -11.91 -0.97
C LEU A 40 -12.32 -12.51 -2.22
N GLU A 41 -13.58 -12.91 -2.11
CA GLU A 41 -14.38 -13.41 -3.21
C GLU A 41 -15.31 -12.33 -3.79
N ASP A 42 -16.06 -12.66 -4.84
CA ASP A 42 -17.09 -11.78 -5.39
C ASP A 42 -18.11 -11.43 -4.30
N ASN A 43 -18.46 -10.16 -4.22
CA ASN A 43 -19.33 -9.60 -3.17
C ASN A 43 -18.84 -9.87 -1.74
N GLY A 44 -17.57 -10.20 -1.54
CA GLY A 44 -17.00 -10.51 -0.23
C GLY A 44 -17.07 -9.37 0.79
N LEU A 45 -17.35 -8.15 0.31
CA LEU A 45 -17.54 -6.97 1.13
C LEU A 45 -19.00 -6.45 1.11
N ASP A 46 -19.96 -7.25 0.63
CA ASP A 46 -21.35 -6.84 0.54
C ASP A 46 -21.90 -6.39 1.90
N GLY A 47 -22.46 -5.18 1.91
CA GLY A 47 -23.01 -4.55 3.11
C GLY A 47 -21.98 -4.10 4.18
N LYS A 48 -20.68 -4.29 3.96
CA LYS A 48 -19.60 -4.03 4.92
C LYS A 48 -19.22 -2.55 4.98
N ILE A 49 -18.73 -2.13 6.16
CA ILE A 49 -18.08 -0.84 6.37
C ILE A 49 -16.57 -1.07 6.30
N CYS A 50 -15.89 -0.40 5.38
CA CYS A 50 -14.50 -0.64 5.07
C CYS A 50 -13.65 0.62 5.27
N LEU A 51 -12.37 0.44 5.58
CA LEU A 51 -11.37 1.49 5.66
C LEU A 51 -10.22 1.19 4.69
N ASP A 52 -9.86 2.17 3.86
CA ASP A 52 -8.65 2.17 3.04
C ASP A 52 -7.68 3.23 3.58
N ALA A 53 -6.73 2.79 4.39
CA ALA A 53 -5.79 3.64 5.13
C ALA A 53 -4.48 3.81 4.37
N GLY A 54 -4.23 5.03 3.87
CA GLY A 54 -3.20 5.32 2.88
C GLY A 54 -3.69 4.97 1.48
N CYS A 55 -4.86 5.49 1.12
CA CYS A 55 -5.59 5.09 -0.09
C CYS A 55 -4.89 5.50 -1.41
N GLY A 56 -3.88 6.39 -1.34
CA GLY A 56 -3.26 6.94 -2.54
C GLY A 56 -4.30 7.54 -3.49
N PRO A 57 -4.23 7.27 -4.80
CA PRO A 57 -5.19 7.79 -5.78
C PRO A 57 -6.53 7.04 -5.82
N GLY A 58 -6.78 6.11 -4.89
CA GLY A 58 -8.04 5.38 -4.77
C GLY A 58 -8.10 4.05 -5.53
N ARG A 59 -6.96 3.49 -5.93
CA ARG A 59 -6.88 2.22 -6.65
C ARG A 59 -7.62 1.08 -5.96
N TRP A 60 -7.34 0.90 -4.68
CA TRP A 60 -7.95 -0.15 -3.88
C TRP A 60 -9.30 0.26 -3.30
N THR A 61 -9.50 1.55 -3.01
CA THR A 61 -10.83 2.10 -2.69
C THR A 61 -11.85 1.70 -3.76
N TYR A 62 -11.49 1.83 -5.05
CA TYR A 62 -12.34 1.38 -6.15
C TYR A 62 -12.65 -0.11 -6.06
N ALA A 63 -11.65 -0.97 -5.87
CA ALA A 63 -11.86 -2.41 -5.79
C ALA A 63 -12.76 -2.80 -4.60
N ILE A 64 -12.57 -2.17 -3.44
CA ILE A 64 -13.41 -2.36 -2.25
C ILE A 64 -14.87 -2.01 -2.55
N GLN A 65 -15.12 -0.88 -3.24
CA GLN A 65 -16.47 -0.48 -3.65
C GLN A 65 -17.11 -1.50 -4.60
N GLN A 66 -16.35 -2.00 -5.59
CA GLN A 66 -16.85 -2.99 -6.56
C GLN A 66 -17.13 -4.37 -5.93
N LEU A 67 -16.55 -4.67 -4.76
CA LEU A 67 -16.85 -5.89 -3.99
C LEU A 67 -18.06 -5.74 -3.05
N GLY A 68 -18.86 -4.67 -3.21
CA GLY A 68 -20.15 -4.50 -2.55
C GLY A 68 -20.09 -3.75 -1.22
N ALA A 69 -18.97 -3.10 -0.89
CA ALA A 69 -18.87 -2.34 0.37
C ALA A 69 -20.00 -1.29 0.47
N LYS A 70 -20.73 -1.31 1.59
CA LYS A 70 -21.77 -0.33 1.90
C LYS A 70 -21.20 1.08 2.08
N LYS A 71 -20.02 1.15 2.67
CA LYS A 71 -19.29 2.40 2.92
C LYS A 71 -17.79 2.12 2.86
N VAL A 72 -17.05 3.02 2.23
CA VAL A 72 -15.59 3.02 2.26
C VAL A 72 -15.12 4.37 2.79
N ASP A 73 -14.51 4.38 3.96
CA ASP A 73 -13.73 5.50 4.43
C ASP A 73 -12.31 5.38 3.84
N SER A 74 -11.81 6.47 3.26
CA SER A 74 -10.50 6.47 2.60
C SER A 74 -9.75 7.72 3.02
N PHE A 75 -8.50 7.55 3.46
CA PHE A 75 -7.67 8.69 3.79
C PHE A 75 -6.21 8.46 3.35
N ASP A 76 -5.50 9.55 3.19
CA ASP A 76 -4.07 9.57 2.90
C ASP A 76 -3.43 10.80 3.52
N ILE A 77 -2.13 10.78 3.77
CA ILE A 77 -1.37 11.93 4.27
C ILE A 77 -1.05 12.93 3.14
N SER A 78 -1.13 12.51 1.89
CA SER A 78 -0.87 13.35 0.73
C SER A 78 -2.13 14.03 0.21
N SER A 79 -2.10 15.36 0.17
CA SER A 79 -3.19 16.16 -0.38
C SER A 79 -3.37 15.91 -1.89
N GLU A 80 -2.30 15.59 -2.61
CA GLU A 80 -2.34 15.30 -4.05
C GLU A 80 -2.99 13.92 -4.31
N ALA A 81 -2.66 12.91 -3.49
CA ALA A 81 -3.33 11.62 -3.54
C ALA A 81 -4.83 11.76 -3.31
N ILE A 82 -5.23 12.53 -2.29
CA ILE A 82 -6.64 12.76 -1.97
C ILE A 82 -7.39 13.46 -3.10
N LYS A 83 -6.79 14.42 -3.79
CA LYS A 83 -7.41 15.05 -4.99
C LYS A 83 -7.76 14.01 -6.05
N LEU A 84 -6.89 13.02 -6.24
CA LEU A 84 -7.13 11.93 -7.19
C LEU A 84 -8.18 10.94 -6.67
N CYS A 85 -8.07 10.51 -5.41
CA CYS A 85 -8.98 9.56 -4.78
C CYS A 85 -10.42 10.10 -4.74
N LYS A 86 -10.63 11.41 -4.56
CA LYS A 86 -11.96 12.03 -4.58
C LYS A 86 -12.74 11.83 -5.87
N LYS A 87 -12.08 11.51 -6.97
CA LYS A 87 -12.75 11.14 -8.23
C LYS A 87 -13.46 9.78 -8.13
N ILE A 88 -13.01 8.92 -7.20
CA ILE A 88 -13.52 7.58 -6.94
C ILE A 88 -14.41 7.56 -5.69
N ASN A 89 -13.92 8.19 -4.63
CA ASN A 89 -14.62 8.32 -3.35
C ASN A 89 -14.64 9.79 -2.92
N PRO A 90 -15.75 10.53 -3.15
CA PRO A 90 -15.87 11.94 -2.79
C PRO A 90 -15.63 12.24 -1.30
N ASN A 91 -15.80 11.24 -0.43
CA ASN A 91 -15.59 11.34 1.01
C ASN A 91 -14.14 11.09 1.44
N ALA A 92 -13.23 10.80 0.51
CA ALA A 92 -11.82 10.67 0.82
C ALA A 92 -11.27 11.96 1.44
N HIS A 93 -10.46 11.85 2.48
CA HIS A 93 -9.99 13.00 3.25
C HIS A 93 -8.51 12.89 3.62
N LEU A 94 -7.93 14.03 3.93
CA LEU A 94 -6.56 14.13 4.43
C LEU A 94 -6.53 13.73 5.90
N ASP A 95 -5.74 12.72 6.24
CA ASP A 95 -5.52 12.32 7.63
C ASP A 95 -4.18 11.59 7.80
N ASN A 96 -3.74 11.45 9.04
CA ASN A 96 -2.52 10.75 9.40
C ASN A 96 -2.86 9.51 10.25
N ILE A 97 -2.39 8.36 9.83
CA ILE A 97 -2.55 7.09 10.55
C ILE A 97 -2.16 7.21 12.03
N LEU A 98 -1.06 7.91 12.32
CA LEU A 98 -0.58 8.09 13.69
C LEU A 98 -1.54 8.92 14.58
N ALA A 99 -2.42 9.73 13.98
CA ALA A 99 -3.42 10.52 14.68
C ALA A 99 -4.69 9.74 15.00
N LEU A 100 -4.90 8.57 14.41
CA LEU A 100 -6.11 7.78 14.61
C LEU A 100 -6.29 7.39 16.08
N LYS A 101 -7.51 7.54 16.55
CA LYS A 101 -7.96 7.01 17.84
C LYS A 101 -8.60 5.64 17.62
N PRO A 102 -8.56 4.74 18.62
CA PRO A 102 -9.27 3.45 18.53
C PRO A 102 -10.74 3.67 18.17
N ASN A 103 -11.18 3.00 17.11
CA ASN A 103 -12.56 3.06 16.63
C ASN A 103 -12.91 1.74 15.91
N PRO A 104 -13.21 0.65 16.64
CA PRO A 104 -13.39 -0.69 16.08
C PRO A 104 -14.76 -0.83 15.39
N VAL A 105 -14.95 -0.13 14.28
CA VAL A 105 -16.22 -0.13 13.53
C VAL A 105 -16.11 -0.78 12.15
N TYR A 106 -14.89 -1.05 11.66
CA TYR A 106 -14.71 -1.52 10.30
C TYR A 106 -14.72 -3.05 10.22
N ASP A 107 -15.49 -3.56 9.27
CA ASP A 107 -15.52 -4.98 8.88
C ASP A 107 -14.25 -5.40 8.15
N PHE A 108 -13.69 -4.46 7.38
CA PHE A 108 -12.48 -4.66 6.60
C PHE A 108 -11.61 -3.41 6.67
N VAL A 109 -10.35 -3.59 7.02
CA VAL A 109 -9.34 -2.53 7.01
C VAL A 109 -8.22 -2.94 6.08
N LEU A 110 -7.90 -2.06 5.14
CA LEU A 110 -6.77 -2.20 4.23
C LEU A 110 -5.70 -1.17 4.57
N SER A 111 -4.43 -1.59 4.55
CA SER A 111 -3.28 -0.68 4.47
C SER A 111 -2.23 -1.27 3.53
N TRP A 112 -2.18 -0.74 2.33
CA TRP A 112 -1.37 -1.26 1.24
C TRP A 112 -0.22 -0.32 0.88
N GLY A 113 1.01 -0.75 1.13
CA GLY A 113 2.18 0.04 0.76
C GLY A 113 2.44 1.25 1.65
N VAL A 114 2.05 1.21 2.92
CA VAL A 114 2.04 2.38 3.81
C VAL A 114 2.89 2.18 5.07
N LEU A 115 2.69 1.06 5.78
CA LEU A 115 3.27 0.85 7.10
C LEU A 115 4.80 0.97 7.09
N HIS A 116 5.43 0.40 6.07
CA HIS A 116 6.87 0.34 5.92
C HIS A 116 7.54 1.70 5.62
N HIS A 117 6.76 2.73 5.37
CA HIS A 117 7.23 4.11 5.26
C HIS A 117 7.17 4.89 6.59
N ASN A 118 7.02 4.20 7.70
CA ASN A 118 6.98 4.81 9.04
C ASN A 118 8.11 4.27 9.92
N LYS A 119 8.85 5.16 10.59
CA LYS A 119 9.89 4.76 11.56
C LYS A 119 9.31 3.89 12.69
N ASN A 120 8.09 4.19 13.13
CA ASN A 120 7.37 3.49 14.19
C ASN A 120 6.31 2.55 13.60
N VAL A 121 6.73 1.60 12.75
CA VAL A 121 5.82 0.70 12.04
C VAL A 121 4.86 -0.07 12.97
N ARG A 122 5.31 -0.45 14.18
CA ARG A 122 4.47 -1.16 15.15
C ARG A 122 3.32 -0.29 15.66
N ASP A 123 3.59 0.99 15.95
CA ASP A 123 2.53 1.92 16.37
C ASP A 123 1.49 2.10 15.26
N VAL A 124 1.96 2.19 14.01
CA VAL A 124 1.07 2.27 12.84
C VAL A 124 0.22 1.01 12.71
N PHE A 125 0.81 -0.19 12.90
CA PHE A 125 0.07 -1.45 12.87
C PHE A 125 -0.98 -1.52 13.99
N THR A 126 -0.63 -1.16 15.22
CA THR A 126 -1.56 -1.07 16.35
C THR A 126 -2.71 -0.10 16.07
N LYS A 127 -2.42 1.05 15.45
CA LYS A 127 -3.47 1.99 15.03
C LYS A 127 -4.44 1.37 14.03
N MET A 128 -3.93 0.62 13.04
CA MET A 128 -4.77 -0.09 12.06
C MET A 128 -5.59 -1.20 12.73
N SER A 129 -4.95 -1.99 13.60
CA SER A 129 -5.60 -3.04 14.38
C SER A 129 -6.79 -2.50 15.21
N SER A 130 -6.62 -1.33 15.81
CA SER A 130 -7.64 -0.70 16.66
C SER A 130 -8.87 -0.18 15.90
N GLN A 131 -8.83 -0.16 14.56
CA GLN A 131 -9.96 0.20 13.72
C GLN A 131 -10.84 -1.00 13.36
N VAL A 132 -10.30 -2.20 13.48
CA VAL A 132 -10.98 -3.45 13.10
C VAL A 132 -11.90 -3.89 14.22
N LYS A 133 -13.17 -4.11 13.91
CA LYS A 133 -14.12 -4.69 14.87
C LYS A 133 -13.86 -6.18 15.08
N GLU A 134 -14.38 -6.73 16.16
CA GLU A 134 -14.39 -8.19 16.40
C GLU A 134 -15.01 -8.94 15.21
N GLY A 135 -14.37 -9.99 14.74
CA GLY A 135 -14.72 -10.72 13.53
C GLY A 135 -14.37 -10.01 12.21
N GLY A 136 -13.87 -8.79 12.27
CA GLY A 136 -13.42 -8.04 11.09
C GLY A 136 -12.05 -8.48 10.59
N MET A 137 -11.71 -8.12 9.36
CA MET A 137 -10.45 -8.48 8.70
C MET A 137 -9.54 -7.26 8.59
N LEU A 138 -8.26 -7.43 8.94
CA LEU A 138 -7.18 -6.53 8.55
C LEU A 138 -6.37 -7.16 7.42
N HIS A 139 -6.11 -6.41 6.35
CA HIS A 139 -5.15 -6.78 5.32
C HIS A 139 -4.07 -5.71 5.20
N ILE A 140 -2.80 -6.13 5.22
CA ILE A 140 -1.67 -5.24 4.98
C ILE A 140 -0.76 -5.75 3.88
N MET A 141 -0.07 -4.82 3.22
CA MET A 141 1.07 -5.10 2.37
C MET A 141 2.27 -4.28 2.84
N VAL A 142 3.39 -4.97 3.06
CA VAL A 142 4.71 -4.37 3.35
C VAL A 142 5.79 -5.00 2.48
N TYR A 143 6.97 -4.36 2.40
CA TYR A 143 8.10 -4.93 1.66
C TYR A 143 8.69 -6.15 2.37
N ASN A 144 9.13 -7.13 1.57
CA ASN A 144 9.68 -8.41 2.04
C ASN A 144 11.21 -8.32 2.12
N LYS A 145 11.75 -8.49 3.31
CA LYS A 145 13.17 -8.44 3.63
C LYS A 145 14.02 -9.44 2.84
N LYS A 146 13.46 -10.59 2.49
CA LYS A 146 14.17 -11.63 1.73
C LYS A 146 14.74 -11.13 0.41
N TYR A 147 14.14 -10.11 -0.18
CA TYR A 147 14.48 -9.62 -1.52
C TYR A 147 15.23 -8.28 -1.52
N ASP A 148 15.58 -7.75 -0.36
CA ASP A 148 16.31 -6.47 -0.25
C ASP A 148 17.70 -6.52 -0.91
N HIS A 149 18.34 -7.70 -0.92
CA HIS A 149 19.67 -7.89 -1.46
C HIS A 149 19.70 -8.15 -2.99
N GLU A 150 18.56 -8.47 -3.60
CA GLU A 150 18.47 -8.77 -5.03
C GLU A 150 18.45 -7.49 -5.89
N TYR A 151 18.19 -6.35 -5.28
CA TYR A 151 18.09 -5.08 -5.98
C TYR A 151 19.16 -4.12 -5.48
N ASP A 152 19.96 -3.60 -6.40
CA ASP A 152 20.82 -2.46 -6.14
C ASP A 152 19.94 -1.27 -5.77
N SER A 153 19.74 -1.06 -4.46
CA SER A 153 18.63 -0.30 -3.92
C SER A 153 19.11 1.04 -3.39
N TYR A 154 18.42 2.10 -3.75
CA TYR A 154 18.54 3.43 -3.16
C TYR A 154 17.75 3.58 -1.86
N ARG A 155 17.16 2.50 -1.33
CA ARG A 155 16.37 2.54 -0.10
C ARG A 155 17.23 2.92 1.10
N GLY A 156 16.73 3.85 1.91
CA GLY A 156 17.44 4.36 3.07
C GLY A 156 17.72 3.32 4.16
N ASP A 157 16.90 2.28 4.27
CA ASP A 157 17.05 1.17 5.21
C ASP A 157 18.11 0.14 4.76
N THR A 158 18.41 0.06 3.48
CA THR A 158 19.43 -0.85 2.91
C THR A 158 20.77 -0.18 2.69
N SER A 159 20.79 1.11 2.37
CA SER A 159 22.00 1.91 2.21
C SER A 159 21.73 3.39 2.36
N ILE A 160 22.10 3.95 3.51
CA ILE A 160 22.03 5.41 3.78
C ILE A 160 22.84 6.20 2.76
N GLU A 161 23.99 5.67 2.32
CA GLU A 161 24.86 6.36 1.35
C GLU A 161 24.20 6.46 -0.01
N LYS A 162 23.65 5.36 -0.52
CA LYS A 162 22.91 5.34 -1.79
C LYS A 162 21.64 6.19 -1.75
N HIS A 163 20.94 6.21 -0.63
CA HIS A 163 19.78 7.09 -0.47
C HIS A 163 20.17 8.57 -0.55
N LYS A 164 21.29 8.97 0.08
CA LYS A 164 21.85 10.33 -0.07
C LYS A 164 22.29 10.66 -1.50
N GLU A 165 22.73 9.67 -2.27
CA GLU A 165 22.99 9.84 -3.70
C GLU A 165 21.68 10.08 -4.45
N TRP A 166 20.64 9.31 -4.17
CA TRP A 166 19.31 9.49 -4.73
C TRP A 166 18.72 10.88 -4.45
N GLU A 167 18.87 11.39 -3.22
CA GLU A 167 18.38 12.72 -2.85
C GLU A 167 18.99 13.85 -3.70
N LYS A 168 20.23 13.68 -4.17
CA LYS A 168 20.94 14.68 -4.98
C LYS A 168 20.53 14.68 -6.45
N LEU A 169 19.84 13.65 -6.90
CA LEU A 169 19.43 13.51 -8.31
C LEU A 169 18.28 14.45 -8.64
N SER A 170 18.31 14.97 -9.87
CA SER A 170 17.14 15.64 -10.44
C SER A 170 15.97 14.67 -10.61
N PHE A 171 14.77 15.18 -10.73
CA PHE A 171 13.58 14.37 -10.96
C PHE A 171 13.72 13.49 -12.22
N GLU A 172 14.26 14.07 -13.30
CA GLU A 172 14.48 13.37 -14.57
C GLU A 172 15.47 12.21 -14.45
N GLU A 173 16.52 12.38 -13.65
CA GLU A 173 17.49 11.30 -13.35
C GLU A 173 16.85 10.19 -12.53
N LYS A 174 16.07 10.53 -11.50
CA LYS A 174 15.29 9.58 -10.71
C LYS A 174 14.36 8.74 -11.58
N ILE A 175 13.64 9.38 -12.50
CA ILE A 175 12.75 8.69 -13.42
C ILE A 175 13.51 7.75 -14.36
N LYS A 176 14.66 8.16 -14.92
CA LYS A 176 15.48 7.29 -15.77
C LYS A 176 15.96 6.04 -15.02
N ILE A 177 16.32 6.17 -13.75
CA ILE A 177 16.68 5.02 -12.90
C ILE A 177 15.48 4.09 -12.75
N CYS A 178 14.29 4.62 -12.43
CA CYS A 178 13.07 3.81 -12.32
C CYS A 178 12.71 3.12 -13.64
N GLU A 179 12.81 3.81 -14.78
CA GLU A 179 12.61 3.23 -16.12
C GLU A 179 13.57 2.06 -16.40
N ASN A 180 14.84 2.20 -16.02
CA ASN A 180 15.81 1.13 -16.16
C ASN A 180 15.46 -0.06 -15.25
N LYS A 181 15.04 0.18 -14.02
CA LYS A 181 14.57 -0.88 -13.11
C LYS A 181 13.34 -1.62 -13.66
N VAL A 182 12.40 -0.90 -14.25
CA VAL A 182 11.25 -1.53 -14.94
C VAL A 182 11.71 -2.44 -16.07
N LYS A 183 12.70 -2.04 -16.86
CA LYS A 183 13.23 -2.86 -17.97
C LYS A 183 13.96 -4.11 -17.48
N THR A 184 14.72 -4.02 -16.38
CA THR A 184 15.56 -5.12 -15.88
C THR A 184 14.83 -6.06 -14.92
N ASN A 185 13.95 -5.52 -14.08
CA ASN A 185 13.34 -6.23 -12.96
C ASN A 185 11.80 -6.31 -13.06
N GLY A 186 11.21 -5.66 -14.06
CA GLY A 186 9.74 -5.55 -14.16
C GLY A 186 9.13 -4.53 -13.20
N GLY A 187 7.82 -4.62 -12.97
CA GLY A 187 7.07 -3.65 -12.18
C GLY A 187 6.71 -2.40 -12.97
N ASP A 188 6.51 -1.30 -12.28
CA ASP A 188 6.21 0.01 -12.87
C ASP A 188 7.04 1.14 -12.23
N ILE A 189 7.09 2.29 -12.91
CA ILE A 189 7.89 3.45 -12.46
C ILE A 189 7.45 3.93 -11.08
N HIS A 190 6.14 3.92 -10.80
CA HIS A 190 5.62 4.34 -9.51
C HIS A 190 6.13 3.45 -8.38
N GLY A 191 6.05 2.13 -8.55
CA GLY A 191 6.53 1.18 -7.54
C GLY A 191 8.02 1.32 -7.23
N TRP A 192 8.85 1.55 -8.25
CA TRP A 192 10.28 1.80 -8.05
C TRP A 192 10.55 3.16 -7.41
N PHE A 193 9.82 4.20 -7.81
CA PHE A 193 9.95 5.51 -7.20
C PHE A 193 9.50 5.48 -5.73
N ASP A 194 8.41 4.82 -5.43
CA ASP A 194 7.89 4.60 -4.07
C ASP A 194 8.88 3.84 -3.18
N ALA A 195 9.61 2.88 -3.75
CA ALA A 195 10.63 2.14 -3.01
C ALA A 195 11.86 2.99 -2.67
N PHE A 196 12.24 3.94 -3.53
CA PHE A 196 13.51 4.66 -3.42
C PHE A 196 13.39 6.08 -2.83
N ASN A 197 12.28 6.76 -3.06
CA ASN A 197 12.13 8.18 -2.73
C ASN A 197 11.86 8.48 -1.25
N PRO A 198 11.06 7.69 -0.50
CA PRO A 198 10.84 7.97 0.91
C PRO A 198 12.10 7.78 1.75
N GLU A 199 12.34 8.69 2.70
CA GLU A 199 13.43 8.59 3.70
C GLU A 199 13.38 7.26 4.47
N VAL A 200 12.16 6.78 4.74
CA VAL A 200 11.90 5.53 5.45
C VAL A 200 11.25 4.52 4.50
N SER A 201 11.91 3.40 4.31
CA SER A 201 11.43 2.30 3.46
C SER A 201 11.91 0.97 4.04
N LEU A 202 11.22 0.53 5.11
CA LEU A 202 11.55 -0.67 5.87
C LEU A 202 11.06 -1.95 5.17
N SER A 203 11.64 -3.08 5.54
CA SER A 203 11.23 -4.38 5.05
C SER A 203 11.15 -5.40 6.19
N PHE A 204 10.30 -6.41 6.04
CA PHE A 204 9.97 -7.36 7.09
C PHE A 204 9.86 -8.78 6.54
N THR A 205 10.15 -9.76 7.38
CA THR A 205 9.85 -11.16 7.06
C THR A 205 8.36 -11.46 7.28
N PRO A 206 7.82 -12.48 6.60
CA PRO A 206 6.46 -12.93 6.87
C PRO A 206 6.22 -13.33 8.32
N GLU A 207 7.25 -13.88 8.97
CA GLU A 207 7.21 -14.30 10.37
C GLU A 207 7.06 -13.10 11.31
N GLU A 208 7.85 -12.03 11.12
CA GLU A 208 7.72 -10.80 11.89
C GLU A 208 6.30 -10.21 11.76
N VAL A 209 5.79 -10.11 10.55
CA VAL A 209 4.44 -9.58 10.29
C VAL A 209 3.37 -10.46 10.94
N LYS A 210 3.53 -11.78 10.91
CA LYS A 210 2.60 -12.72 11.55
C LYS A 210 2.53 -12.52 13.07
N GLU A 211 3.68 -12.26 13.71
CA GLU A 211 3.69 -11.98 15.17
C GLU A 211 2.96 -10.67 15.48
N TRP A 212 3.05 -9.63 14.64
CA TRP A 212 2.27 -8.41 14.83
C TRP A 212 0.77 -8.66 14.88
N PHE A 213 0.26 -9.52 13.99
CA PHE A 213 -1.15 -9.89 14.01
C PHE A 213 -1.53 -10.62 15.29
N LYS A 214 -0.70 -11.59 15.76
CA LYS A 214 -0.98 -12.33 16.99
C LYS A 214 -0.99 -11.43 18.22
N GLU A 215 0.01 -10.55 18.36
CA GLU A 215 0.13 -9.60 19.48
C GLU A 215 -1.08 -8.66 19.58
N GLU A 216 -1.70 -8.34 18.45
CA GLU A 216 -2.88 -7.48 18.37
C GLU A 216 -4.20 -8.29 18.40
N GLY A 217 -4.17 -9.56 18.74
CA GLY A 217 -5.36 -10.38 18.91
C GLY A 217 -6.06 -10.76 17.62
N PHE A 218 -5.30 -11.06 16.57
CA PHE A 218 -5.83 -11.64 15.33
C PHE A 218 -5.59 -13.14 15.29
N ASP A 219 -6.55 -13.86 14.78
CA ASP A 219 -6.45 -15.27 14.42
C ASP A 219 -6.61 -15.49 12.89
N LYS A 220 -6.66 -16.76 12.45
CA LYS A 220 -6.81 -17.14 11.04
C LYS A 220 -5.86 -16.34 10.11
N ILE A 221 -4.64 -16.08 10.63
CA ILE A 221 -3.63 -15.27 9.93
C ILE A 221 -3.16 -16.03 8.70
N LYS A 222 -3.26 -15.37 7.52
CA LYS A 222 -2.88 -15.96 6.23
C LYS A 222 -1.87 -15.06 5.53
N LEU A 223 -0.71 -15.64 5.20
CA LEU A 223 0.19 -15.08 4.23
C LEU A 223 -0.38 -15.37 2.83
N MET A 224 -0.68 -14.32 2.09
CA MET A 224 -1.15 -14.43 0.71
C MET A 224 0.04 -14.70 -0.20
N VAL A 225 0.39 -15.97 -0.33
CA VAL A 225 1.45 -16.44 -1.24
C VAL A 225 0.80 -16.91 -2.53
N LYS A 226 1.35 -16.40 -3.66
CA LYS A 226 1.11 -16.92 -5.01
C LYS A 226 -0.33 -17.39 -5.26
N SER A 227 -1.18 -16.49 -5.66
CA SER A 227 -2.14 -16.89 -6.68
C SER A 227 -1.37 -17.08 -8.00
N HIS A 228 -1.86 -17.92 -8.89
CA HIS A 228 -1.25 -18.38 -10.14
C HIS A 228 -0.74 -17.31 -11.13
N PHE A 229 -0.38 -16.13 -10.65
CA PHE A 229 0.33 -15.11 -11.41
C PHE A 229 1.82 -15.21 -11.11
N ASN A 230 2.58 -15.56 -12.11
CA ASN A 230 4.04 -15.50 -12.12
C ASN A 230 4.61 -14.07 -11.87
N SER A 231 3.84 -13.16 -11.31
CA SER A 231 4.19 -11.76 -11.20
C SER A 231 3.72 -11.04 -9.93
N ILE A 232 3.29 -11.75 -8.85
CA ILE A 232 3.31 -11.07 -7.56
C ILE A 232 4.78 -11.02 -7.17
N PRO A 233 5.36 -9.81 -7.04
CA PRO A 233 6.72 -9.70 -6.61
C PRO A 233 6.82 -10.41 -5.26
N THR A 234 7.65 -11.41 -5.19
CA THR A 234 8.06 -12.04 -3.95
C THR A 234 8.67 -11.00 -2.98
N SER A 235 8.89 -9.77 -3.48
CA SER A 235 9.29 -8.56 -2.75
C SER A 235 8.22 -7.98 -1.81
N GLN A 236 7.02 -8.57 -1.74
CA GLN A 236 5.94 -8.10 -0.88
C GLN A 236 5.49 -9.18 0.11
N VAL A 237 5.22 -8.77 1.35
CA VAL A 237 4.47 -9.55 2.32
C VAL A 237 3.04 -9.03 2.31
N ASN A 238 2.12 -9.84 1.78
CA ASN A 238 0.70 -9.59 1.81
C ASN A 238 0.08 -10.52 2.86
N MET A 239 -0.50 -9.96 3.91
CA MET A 239 -1.02 -10.76 5.03
C MET A 239 -2.37 -10.24 5.49
N ASN A 240 -3.26 -11.17 5.81
CA ASN A 240 -4.53 -10.85 6.48
C ASN A 240 -4.70 -11.66 7.76
N GLY A 241 -5.55 -11.15 8.64
CA GLY A 241 -5.99 -11.82 9.86
C GLY A 241 -7.40 -11.38 10.23
N ILE A 242 -8.08 -12.20 11.01
CA ILE A 242 -9.41 -11.91 11.54
C ILE A 242 -9.25 -11.52 13.00
N LYS A 243 -9.85 -10.39 13.40
CA LYS A 243 -9.82 -9.91 14.78
C LYS A 243 -10.63 -10.85 15.66
N SER A 244 -10.01 -11.37 16.75
CA SER A 244 -10.65 -12.27 17.72
C SER A 244 -11.48 -11.51 18.72
#